data_a2559cbe71ad0c1cd40e57476dd1c469
#
_entry.id   a2559cbe71ad0c1cd40e57476dd1c469
#
_cell.length_a   1.000
_cell.length_b   1.000
_cell.length_c   1.000
_cell.angle_alpha   90.00
_cell.angle_beta   90.00
_cell.angle_gamma   90.00
#
_symmetry.space_group_name_H-M   'P 1'
#
loop_
_entity.id
_entity.type
_entity.pdbx_description
1 polymer ?
#
loop_
_entity_poly.entity_id
_entity_poly.type
_entity_poly.pdbx_seq_one_letter_code
_entity_poly.pdbx_strand_id
1 'polypeptide(L)'
;RSVMSNVNIDGESFDFSKAEIKLFGSPNDISVRIPHMDLELDNVAQQIISHLRNSFSGKASESDSEFILSIEKVGPKIGAELSNKAILAIVSALALILFYISIRFEFIFALGAIAALAHDVFVTLGIFSIMGYEISLPIIAAFLTIVGYSLNDTIVIFDRIRENIKSMKRLTYTEVIDKSINDSLSRTIVTSVTTFIVVLILWLFGGEVINLFAFAMMVGVIVGTYSSIFIACPLVLRLHTKTQ
;
A
#
# COMPACT_ATOMS: atom_id res chain seq x y z
N ARG A 1 -4.76 18.75 -23.53
CA ARG A 1 -3.31 18.78 -23.84
C ARG A 1 -2.93 19.97 -24.72
N SER A 2 -3.66 20.29 -25.76
CA SER A 2 -3.39 21.45 -26.62
C SER A 2 -3.40 22.79 -25.86
N VAL A 3 -4.21 22.92 -24.83
CA VAL A 3 -4.28 24.11 -23.95
C VAL A 3 -3.00 24.26 -23.09
N MET A 4 -2.32 23.16 -22.80
CA MET A 4 -1.11 23.14 -21.98
C MET A 4 0.19 23.33 -22.78
N SER A 5 0.12 23.48 -24.12
CA SER A 5 1.32 23.64 -24.97
C SER A 5 1.90 25.04 -24.95
N ASN A 6 1.21 26.04 -24.40
CA ASN A 6 1.65 27.43 -24.43
C ASN A 6 1.14 28.19 -23.20
N VAL A 7 1.66 27.82 -22.03
CA VAL A 7 1.31 28.48 -20.77
C VAL A 7 2.33 29.56 -20.47
N ASN A 8 1.89 30.78 -20.30
CA ASN A 8 2.76 31.91 -19.96
C ASN A 8 2.88 32.00 -18.44
N ILE A 9 4.11 31.93 -17.94
CA ILE A 9 4.44 32.05 -16.52
C ILE A 9 5.52 33.12 -16.39
N ASP A 10 5.23 34.19 -15.67
CA ASP A 10 6.13 35.34 -15.43
C ASP A 10 6.74 35.97 -16.72
N GLY A 11 6.00 35.88 -17.82
CA GLY A 11 6.42 36.42 -19.12
C GLY A 11 7.18 35.43 -19.99
N GLU A 12 7.46 34.24 -19.51
CA GLU A 12 8.06 33.15 -20.30
C GLU A 12 7.01 32.12 -20.69
N SER A 13 7.12 31.57 -21.90
CA SER A 13 6.20 30.56 -22.42
C SER A 13 6.74 29.17 -22.16
N PHE A 14 5.96 28.36 -21.44
CA PHE A 14 6.28 26.97 -21.09
C PHE A 14 5.38 25.99 -21.83
N ASP A 15 5.96 24.91 -22.31
CA ASP A 15 5.25 23.80 -22.95
C ASP A 15 5.02 22.66 -21.97
N PHE A 16 3.79 22.52 -21.50
CA PHE A 16 3.33 21.41 -20.67
C PHE A 16 2.50 20.38 -21.45
N SER A 17 2.64 20.31 -22.76
CA SER A 17 1.95 19.31 -23.59
C SER A 17 2.26 17.85 -23.17
N LYS A 18 3.43 17.65 -22.55
CA LYS A 18 3.89 16.37 -21.97
C LYS A 18 3.46 16.14 -20.51
N ALA A 19 2.72 17.08 -19.91
CA ALA A 19 2.17 16.88 -18.57
C ALA A 19 1.31 15.62 -18.51
N GLU A 20 1.40 14.91 -17.41
CA GLU A 20 0.58 13.74 -17.18
C GLU A 20 -0.83 14.20 -16.83
N ILE A 21 -1.80 13.90 -17.71
CA ILE A 21 -3.22 14.24 -17.53
C ILE A 21 -3.99 12.93 -17.44
N LYS A 22 -4.58 12.67 -16.27
CA LYS A 22 -5.42 11.50 -15.98
C LYS A 22 -6.81 11.96 -15.54
N LEU A 23 -7.82 11.14 -15.80
CA LEU A 23 -9.13 11.30 -15.16
C LEU A 23 -8.98 10.99 -13.67
N PHE A 24 -9.66 11.77 -12.83
CA PHE A 24 -9.59 11.65 -11.39
C PHE A 24 -11.00 11.41 -10.85
N GLY A 25 -11.36 10.13 -10.75
CA GLY A 25 -12.60 9.58 -10.20
C GLY A 25 -13.89 9.86 -10.96
N SER A 26 -14.18 11.08 -11.30
CA SER A 26 -15.35 11.48 -12.10
C SER A 26 -14.94 11.74 -13.56
N PRO A 27 -15.84 11.55 -14.55
CA PRO A 27 -15.56 11.91 -15.95
C PRO A 27 -15.26 13.40 -16.16
N ASN A 28 -15.64 14.24 -15.22
CA ASN A 28 -15.46 15.69 -15.29
C ASN A 28 -14.21 16.18 -14.55
N ASP A 29 -13.58 15.33 -13.75
CA ASP A 29 -12.43 15.70 -12.94
C ASP A 29 -11.15 15.17 -13.56
N ILE A 30 -10.14 16.01 -13.61
CA ILE A 30 -8.83 15.68 -14.17
C ILE A 30 -7.72 15.99 -13.18
N SER A 31 -6.77 15.09 -13.06
CA SER A 31 -5.48 15.35 -12.42
C SER A 31 -4.47 15.76 -13.46
N VAL A 32 -3.82 16.88 -13.23
CA VAL A 32 -2.74 17.39 -14.09
C VAL A 32 -1.46 17.41 -13.27
N ARG A 33 -0.50 16.57 -13.62
CA ARG A 33 0.82 16.57 -12.99
C ARG A 33 1.82 17.30 -13.87
N ILE A 34 2.43 18.32 -13.31
CA ILE A 34 3.44 19.14 -13.96
C ILE A 34 4.81 18.80 -13.37
N PRO A 35 5.85 18.58 -14.20
CA PRO A 35 7.19 18.36 -13.69
C PRO A 35 7.68 19.59 -12.91
N HIS A 36 8.53 19.33 -11.91
CA HIS A 36 9.12 20.38 -11.10
C HIS A 36 9.93 21.38 -11.96
N MET A 37 9.75 22.64 -11.67
CA MET A 37 10.52 23.74 -12.26
C MET A 37 11.17 24.54 -11.14
N ASP A 38 12.34 25.12 -11.41
CA ASP A 38 13.07 25.98 -10.47
C ASP A 38 12.44 27.38 -10.32
N LEU A 39 11.11 27.46 -10.37
CA LEU A 39 10.32 28.69 -10.20
C LEU A 39 9.58 28.65 -8.84
N GLU A 40 9.17 29.82 -8.35
CA GLU A 40 8.34 29.89 -7.14
C GLU A 40 7.02 29.17 -7.37
N LEU A 41 6.87 28.03 -6.71
CA LEU A 41 5.76 27.06 -6.91
C LEU A 41 4.37 27.69 -6.70
N ASP A 42 4.25 28.72 -5.88
CA ASP A 42 2.97 29.36 -5.60
C ASP A 42 2.45 30.18 -6.77
N ASN A 43 3.33 30.91 -7.43
CA ASN A 43 2.99 31.69 -8.63
C ASN A 43 2.67 30.80 -9.84
N VAL A 44 3.43 29.72 -10.00
CA VAL A 44 3.25 28.77 -11.12
C VAL A 44 1.87 28.13 -11.06
N ALA A 45 1.44 27.61 -9.90
CA ALA A 45 0.14 26.98 -9.77
C ALA A 45 -1.01 27.92 -10.10
N GLN A 46 -0.98 29.17 -9.57
CA GLN A 46 -2.02 30.15 -9.82
C GLN A 46 -2.07 30.59 -11.30
N GLN A 47 -0.93 30.75 -11.96
CA GLN A 47 -0.88 31.13 -13.37
C GLN A 47 -1.40 30.01 -14.28
N ILE A 48 -1.09 28.76 -13.97
CA ILE A 48 -1.63 27.59 -14.70
C ILE A 48 -3.15 27.49 -14.51
N ILE A 49 -3.65 27.67 -13.29
CA ILE A 49 -5.08 27.67 -13.01
C ILE A 49 -5.80 28.77 -13.78
N SER A 50 -5.25 29.99 -13.77
CA SER A 50 -5.84 31.10 -14.50
C SER A 50 -5.82 30.86 -16.01
N HIS A 51 -4.75 30.28 -16.57
CA HIS A 51 -4.65 29.90 -17.97
C HIS A 51 -5.70 28.80 -18.33
N LEU A 52 -5.85 27.79 -17.51
CA LEU A 52 -6.86 26.75 -17.71
C LEU A 52 -8.27 27.34 -17.66
N ARG A 53 -8.58 28.18 -16.67
CA ARG A 53 -9.88 28.82 -16.55
C ARG A 53 -10.22 29.69 -17.76
N ASN A 54 -9.27 30.50 -18.23
CA ASN A 54 -9.45 31.31 -19.39
C ASN A 54 -9.67 30.50 -20.68
N SER A 55 -8.95 29.38 -20.78
CA SER A 55 -9.05 28.48 -21.94
C SER A 55 -10.35 27.67 -21.97
N PHE A 56 -10.94 27.42 -20.83
CA PHE A 56 -12.23 26.72 -20.68
C PHE A 56 -13.36 27.65 -20.22
N SER A 57 -13.25 28.96 -20.52
CA SER A 57 -14.29 29.93 -20.21
C SER A 57 -15.65 29.49 -20.77
N GLY A 58 -16.65 29.41 -19.91
CA GLY A 58 -18.01 28.91 -20.23
C GLY A 58 -18.25 27.42 -19.98
N LYS A 59 -17.21 26.63 -19.62
CA LYS A 59 -17.37 25.22 -19.18
C LYS A 59 -16.82 24.99 -17.76
N ALA A 60 -15.98 25.89 -17.28
CA ALA A 60 -15.42 25.84 -15.94
C ALA A 60 -16.35 26.58 -14.97
N SER A 61 -16.51 26.06 -13.73
CA SER A 61 -17.25 26.76 -12.67
C SER A 61 -16.56 28.08 -12.34
N GLU A 62 -17.36 29.12 -12.06
CA GLU A 62 -16.85 30.43 -11.61
C GLU A 62 -16.32 30.37 -10.17
N SER A 63 -16.73 29.38 -9.40
CA SER A 63 -16.28 29.17 -8.02
C SER A 63 -14.92 28.44 -7.99
N ASP A 64 -13.95 29.01 -7.26
CA ASP A 64 -12.63 28.39 -7.07
C ASP A 64 -12.72 27.02 -6.39
N SER A 65 -13.64 26.86 -5.44
CA SER A 65 -13.84 25.62 -4.70
C SER A 65 -14.44 24.48 -5.51
N GLU A 66 -15.12 24.79 -6.62
CA GLU A 66 -15.65 23.78 -7.54
C GLU A 66 -14.71 23.48 -8.70
N PHE A 67 -13.87 24.45 -9.08
CA PHE A 67 -12.92 24.30 -10.19
C PHE A 67 -11.62 23.61 -9.74
N ILE A 68 -11.19 23.83 -8.50
CA ILE A 68 -9.95 23.31 -7.95
C ILE A 68 -10.30 22.39 -6.77
N LEU A 69 -10.25 21.10 -6.97
CA LEU A 69 -10.50 20.11 -5.93
C LEU A 69 -9.33 20.01 -4.93
N SER A 70 -8.11 20.02 -5.43
CA SER A 70 -6.89 19.97 -4.62
C SER A 70 -5.68 20.48 -5.39
N ILE A 71 -4.74 21.11 -4.68
CA ILE A 71 -3.42 21.47 -5.19
C ILE A 71 -2.39 20.83 -4.28
N GLU A 72 -1.67 19.85 -4.80
CA GLU A 72 -0.55 19.21 -4.10
C GLU A 72 0.77 19.66 -4.72
N LYS A 73 1.67 20.19 -3.89
CA LYS A 73 2.98 20.63 -4.30
C LYS A 73 4.04 19.73 -3.70
N VAL A 74 4.68 18.94 -4.54
CA VAL A 74 5.75 18.04 -4.12
C VAL A 74 7.03 18.39 -4.85
N GLY A 75 7.91 19.15 -4.19
CA GLY A 75 9.25 19.41 -4.73
C GLY A 75 10.13 18.14 -4.67
N PRO A 76 11.18 18.02 -5.51
CA PRO A 76 12.04 16.85 -5.57
C PRO A 76 12.73 16.56 -4.23
N LYS A 77 13.06 17.59 -3.47
CA LYS A 77 13.65 17.45 -2.11
C LYS A 77 12.65 16.84 -1.13
N ILE A 78 11.38 17.26 -1.19
CA ILE A 78 10.31 16.72 -0.33
C ILE A 78 9.99 15.28 -0.74
N GLY A 79 9.94 14.98 -2.04
CA GLY A 79 9.71 13.62 -2.54
C GLY A 79 10.80 12.64 -2.10
N ALA A 80 12.07 13.04 -2.18
CA ALA A 80 13.19 12.23 -1.71
C ALA A 80 13.17 12.05 -0.18
N GLU A 81 12.85 13.10 0.58
CA GLU A 81 12.73 13.04 2.03
C GLU A 81 11.59 12.11 2.48
N LEU A 82 10.43 12.19 1.82
CA LEU A 82 9.28 11.32 2.06
C LEU A 82 9.61 9.86 1.74
N SER A 83 10.28 9.60 0.62
CA SER A 83 10.72 8.26 0.25
C SER A 83 11.68 7.68 1.28
N ASN A 84 12.68 8.44 1.73
CA ASN A 84 13.63 8.01 2.74
C ASN A 84 12.93 7.75 4.10
N LYS A 85 12.02 8.61 4.51
CA LYS A 85 11.23 8.42 5.73
C LYS A 85 10.32 7.19 5.63
N ALA A 86 9.71 6.94 4.48
CA ALA A 86 8.89 5.76 4.24
C ALA A 86 9.72 4.47 4.33
N ILE A 87 10.88 4.42 3.67
CA ILE A 87 11.80 3.27 3.76
C ILE A 87 12.24 3.06 5.20
N LEU A 88 12.64 4.13 5.90
CA LEU A 88 13.02 4.04 7.31
C LEU A 88 11.89 3.50 8.19
N ALA A 89 10.66 3.96 7.97
CA ALA A 89 9.49 3.50 8.71
C ALA A 89 9.22 2.00 8.48
N ILE A 90 9.27 1.56 7.21
CA ILE A 90 9.08 0.14 6.86
C ILE A 90 10.19 -0.73 7.48
N VAL A 91 11.46 -0.34 7.33
CA VAL A 91 12.59 -1.10 7.89
C VAL A 91 12.52 -1.14 9.41
N SER A 92 12.19 -0.01 10.05
CA SER A 92 12.02 0.05 11.52
C SER A 92 10.86 -0.83 11.99
N ALA A 93 9.73 -0.80 11.29
CA ALA A 93 8.59 -1.66 11.61
C ALA A 93 8.96 -3.14 11.50
N LEU A 94 9.60 -3.54 10.40
CA LEU A 94 10.05 -4.93 10.20
C LEU A 94 11.07 -5.36 11.26
N ALA A 95 12.01 -4.48 11.63
CA ALA A 95 13.00 -4.76 12.68
C ALA A 95 12.34 -4.95 14.06
N LEU A 96 11.39 -4.09 14.44
CA LEU A 96 10.64 -4.21 15.68
C LEU A 96 9.76 -5.47 15.71
N ILE A 97 9.15 -5.81 14.59
CA ILE A 97 8.37 -7.04 14.43
C ILE A 97 9.27 -8.27 14.58
N LEU A 98 10.42 -8.27 13.89
CA LEU A 98 11.41 -9.34 14.02
C LEU A 98 11.85 -9.54 15.48
N PHE A 99 12.17 -8.44 16.15
CA PHE A 99 12.57 -8.44 17.55
C PHE A 99 11.46 -9.01 18.44
N TYR A 100 10.22 -8.52 18.29
CA TYR A 100 9.07 -9.00 19.05
C TYR A 100 8.82 -10.51 18.85
N ILE A 101 8.80 -10.95 17.58
CA ILE A 101 8.55 -12.37 17.27
C ILE A 101 9.70 -13.25 17.77
N SER A 102 10.95 -12.79 17.68
CA SER A 102 12.13 -13.53 18.15
C SER A 102 12.14 -13.73 19.68
N ILE A 103 11.57 -12.78 20.43
CA ILE A 103 11.39 -12.93 21.88
C ILE A 103 10.22 -13.83 22.22
N ARG A 104 9.13 -13.70 21.47
CA ARG A 104 7.87 -14.42 21.73
C ARG A 104 7.90 -15.85 21.23
N PHE A 105 8.62 -16.11 20.13
CA PHE A 105 8.76 -17.40 19.46
C PHE A 105 10.23 -17.73 19.22
N GLU A 106 10.50 -18.94 18.70
CA GLU A 106 11.83 -19.30 18.22
C GLU A 106 12.20 -18.52 16.95
N PHE A 107 13.48 -18.27 16.74
CA PHE A 107 13.99 -17.47 15.61
C PHE A 107 13.54 -17.98 14.24
N ILE A 108 13.31 -19.29 14.10
CA ILE A 108 12.80 -19.92 12.86
C ILE A 108 11.42 -19.37 12.49
N PHE A 109 10.53 -19.17 13.48
CA PHE A 109 9.22 -18.57 13.25
C PHE A 109 9.33 -17.11 12.81
N ALA A 110 10.28 -16.37 13.36
CA ALA A 110 10.52 -14.98 12.97
C ALA A 110 10.95 -14.87 11.49
N LEU A 111 11.84 -15.77 11.03
CA LEU A 111 12.22 -15.83 9.63
C LEU A 111 11.04 -16.17 8.71
N GLY A 112 10.18 -17.12 9.15
CA GLY A 112 8.95 -17.46 8.42
C GLY A 112 8.00 -16.28 8.27
N ALA A 113 7.78 -15.54 9.36
CA ALA A 113 6.93 -14.35 9.36
C ALA A 113 7.47 -13.25 8.43
N ILE A 114 8.77 -12.94 8.52
CA ILE A 114 9.38 -11.89 7.67
C ILE A 114 9.31 -12.27 6.20
N ALA A 115 9.55 -13.53 5.85
CA ALA A 115 9.45 -13.97 4.45
C ALA A 115 8.02 -13.81 3.92
N ALA A 116 7.00 -14.14 4.72
CA ALA A 116 5.60 -13.91 4.37
C ALA A 116 5.29 -12.42 4.20
N LEU A 117 5.71 -11.58 5.15
CA LEU A 117 5.52 -10.12 5.06
C LEU A 117 6.21 -9.50 3.83
N ALA A 118 7.45 -9.91 3.54
CA ALA A 118 8.16 -9.46 2.35
C ALA A 118 7.41 -9.89 1.07
N HIS A 119 6.95 -11.13 1.01
CA HIS A 119 6.12 -11.61 -0.10
C HIS A 119 4.87 -10.74 -0.28
N ASP A 120 4.13 -10.44 0.78
CA ASP A 120 2.89 -9.67 0.71
C ASP A 120 3.11 -8.25 0.19
N VAL A 121 4.17 -7.59 0.68
CA VAL A 121 4.56 -6.26 0.21
C VAL A 121 4.98 -6.30 -1.26
N PHE A 122 5.82 -7.28 -1.67
CA PHE A 122 6.27 -7.38 -3.05
C PHE A 122 5.13 -7.71 -4.03
N VAL A 123 4.21 -8.59 -3.65
CA VAL A 123 3.06 -8.91 -4.50
C VAL A 123 2.16 -7.69 -4.65
N THR A 124 1.87 -6.99 -3.55
CA THR A 124 1.04 -5.79 -3.60
C THR A 124 1.70 -4.68 -4.43
N LEU A 125 3.00 -4.44 -4.26
CA LEU A 125 3.78 -3.51 -5.09
C LEU A 125 3.78 -3.92 -6.57
N GLY A 126 3.92 -5.21 -6.86
CA GLY A 126 3.85 -5.75 -8.21
C GLY A 126 2.52 -5.47 -8.89
N ILE A 127 1.41 -5.67 -8.18
CA ILE A 127 0.05 -5.34 -8.68
C ILE A 127 -0.08 -3.84 -8.95
N PHE A 128 0.38 -2.98 -8.04
CA PHE A 128 0.37 -1.54 -8.23
C PHE A 128 1.19 -1.12 -9.45
N SER A 129 2.36 -1.72 -9.65
CA SER A 129 3.23 -1.47 -10.80
C SER A 129 2.57 -1.87 -12.12
N ILE A 130 1.93 -3.05 -12.17
CA ILE A 130 1.22 -3.54 -13.37
C ILE A 130 0.03 -2.65 -13.71
N MET A 131 -0.70 -2.17 -12.69
CA MET A 131 -1.85 -1.28 -12.86
C MET A 131 -1.44 0.17 -13.18
N GLY A 132 -0.15 0.51 -13.07
CA GLY A 132 0.35 1.86 -13.27
C GLY A 132 -0.10 2.84 -12.18
N TYR A 133 -0.43 2.34 -10.97
CA TYR A 133 -0.82 3.19 -9.86
C TYR A 133 0.39 3.86 -9.21
N GLU A 134 0.23 5.12 -8.85
CA GLU A 134 1.27 5.88 -8.18
C GLU A 134 1.31 5.58 -6.69
N ILE A 135 2.52 5.60 -6.12
CA ILE A 135 2.71 5.41 -4.68
C ILE A 135 2.66 6.77 -3.99
N SER A 136 1.60 7.00 -3.23
CA SER A 136 1.38 8.19 -2.40
C SER A 136 1.55 7.87 -0.91
N LEU A 137 1.53 8.90 -0.05
CA LEU A 137 1.60 8.70 1.41
C LEU A 137 0.49 7.79 1.97
N PRO A 138 -0.79 7.93 1.56
CA PRO A 138 -1.83 7.00 1.96
C PRO A 138 -1.53 5.55 1.57
N ILE A 139 -0.89 5.32 0.41
CA ILE A 139 -0.53 3.97 -0.04
C ILE A 139 0.60 3.40 0.81
N ILE A 140 1.60 4.21 1.18
CA ILE A 140 2.65 3.79 2.13
C ILE A 140 2.02 3.39 3.48
N ALA A 141 1.06 4.16 3.97
CA ALA A 141 0.31 3.82 5.17
C ALA A 141 -0.46 2.50 5.01
N ALA A 142 -1.05 2.25 3.82
CA ALA A 142 -1.68 0.96 3.52
C ALA A 142 -0.68 -0.19 3.59
N PHE A 143 0.52 -0.06 3.03
CA PHE A 143 1.57 -1.09 3.13
C PHE A 143 1.96 -1.40 4.57
N LEU A 144 2.14 -0.39 5.42
CA LEU A 144 2.40 -0.59 6.85
C LEU A 144 1.24 -1.29 7.56
N THR A 145 0.01 -0.96 7.17
CA THR A 145 -1.19 -1.60 7.71
C THR A 145 -1.29 -3.06 7.26
N ILE A 146 -0.99 -3.37 6.01
CA ILE A 146 -0.94 -4.74 5.46
C ILE A 146 0.07 -5.59 6.25
N VAL A 147 1.26 -5.05 6.53
CA VAL A 147 2.28 -5.72 7.35
C VAL A 147 1.72 -6.12 8.71
N GLY A 148 1.05 -5.20 9.40
CA GLY A 148 0.43 -5.50 10.70
C GLY A 148 -0.73 -6.49 10.60
N TYR A 149 -1.53 -6.39 9.55
CA TYR A 149 -2.67 -7.28 9.32
C TYR A 149 -2.24 -8.72 9.01
N SER A 150 -1.34 -8.90 8.06
CA SER A 150 -0.81 -10.22 7.68
C SER A 150 -0.12 -10.93 8.85
N LEU A 151 0.59 -10.15 9.68
CA LEU A 151 1.25 -10.68 10.87
C LEU A 151 0.26 -11.29 11.87
N ASN A 152 -0.95 -10.73 12.00
CA ASN A 152 -1.95 -11.22 12.94
C ASN A 152 -2.32 -12.68 12.67
N ASP A 153 -2.58 -13.04 11.43
CA ASP A 153 -2.93 -14.42 11.06
C ASP A 153 -1.72 -15.36 11.22
N THR A 154 -0.54 -14.90 10.83
CA THR A 154 0.71 -15.66 10.99
C THR A 154 0.99 -15.98 12.47
N ILE A 155 0.83 -15.01 13.38
CA ILE A 155 1.01 -15.21 14.83
C ILE A 155 0.02 -16.21 15.39
N VAL A 156 -1.25 -16.15 14.98
CA VAL A 156 -2.28 -17.10 15.44
C VAL A 156 -1.93 -18.54 15.08
N ILE A 157 -1.49 -18.76 13.83
CA ILE A 157 -1.09 -20.10 13.39
C ILE A 157 0.17 -20.55 14.15
N PHE A 158 1.15 -19.67 14.34
CA PHE A 158 2.39 -19.98 15.06
C PHE A 158 2.14 -20.31 16.54
N ASP A 159 1.28 -19.57 17.21
CA ASP A 159 0.86 -19.90 18.58
C ASP A 159 0.21 -21.30 18.64
N ARG A 160 -0.64 -21.60 17.65
CA ARG A 160 -1.29 -22.92 17.57
C ARG A 160 -0.29 -24.04 17.30
N ILE A 161 0.69 -23.83 16.41
CA ILE A 161 1.78 -24.79 16.18
C ILE A 161 2.53 -25.04 17.50
N ARG A 162 2.88 -23.99 18.23
CA ARG A 162 3.61 -24.09 19.51
C ARG A 162 2.82 -24.84 20.59
N GLU A 163 1.51 -24.63 20.68
CA GLU A 163 0.63 -25.38 21.58
C GLU A 163 0.58 -26.86 21.21
N ASN A 164 0.39 -27.16 19.92
CA ASN A 164 0.25 -28.51 19.42
C ASN A 164 1.57 -29.30 19.51
N ILE A 165 2.74 -28.68 19.31
CA ILE A 165 4.05 -29.33 19.55
C ILE A 165 4.14 -29.88 21.01
N LYS A 166 3.66 -29.09 21.98
CA LYS A 166 3.73 -29.48 23.37
C LYS A 166 2.74 -30.60 23.74
N SER A 167 1.55 -30.58 23.14
CA SER A 167 0.45 -31.50 23.46
C SER A 167 0.49 -32.79 22.63
N MET A 168 1.00 -32.75 21.39
CA MET A 168 0.92 -33.84 20.40
C MET A 168 2.28 -34.52 20.15
N LYS A 169 2.91 -35.01 21.20
CA LYS A 169 4.27 -35.61 21.14
C LYS A 169 4.42 -36.85 20.25
N ARG A 170 3.30 -37.43 19.79
CA ARG A 170 3.31 -38.66 18.94
C ARG A 170 3.24 -38.34 17.44
N LEU A 171 2.93 -37.10 17.07
CA LEU A 171 2.82 -36.68 15.68
C LEU A 171 4.17 -36.19 15.16
N THR A 172 4.39 -36.34 13.89
CA THR A 172 5.52 -35.72 13.19
C THR A 172 5.33 -34.18 13.13
N TYR A 173 6.42 -33.46 12.98
CA TYR A 173 6.35 -31.99 12.92
C TYR A 173 5.47 -31.49 11.77
N THR A 174 5.45 -32.18 10.63
CA THR A 174 4.56 -31.90 9.49
C THR A 174 3.09 -32.06 9.86
N GLU A 175 2.74 -33.19 10.51
CA GLU A 175 1.36 -33.44 10.97
C GLU A 175 0.89 -32.41 12.00
N VAL A 176 1.80 -31.94 12.87
CA VAL A 176 1.51 -30.89 13.84
C VAL A 176 1.21 -29.57 13.13
N ILE A 177 2.01 -29.18 12.12
CA ILE A 177 1.76 -27.97 11.34
C ILE A 177 0.43 -28.05 10.60
N ASP A 178 0.17 -29.15 9.86
CA ASP A 178 -1.08 -29.34 9.13
C ASP A 178 -2.30 -29.24 10.06
N LYS A 179 -2.23 -29.90 11.21
CA LYS A 179 -3.31 -29.83 12.20
C LYS A 179 -3.49 -28.41 12.73
N SER A 180 -2.40 -27.69 13.01
CA SER A 180 -2.44 -26.34 13.55
C SER A 180 -3.04 -25.34 12.55
N ILE A 181 -2.71 -25.49 11.26
CA ILE A 181 -3.33 -24.70 10.18
C ILE A 181 -4.84 -24.97 10.16
N ASN A 182 -5.25 -26.24 10.13
CA ASN A 182 -6.67 -26.61 10.10
C ASN A 182 -7.44 -26.12 11.32
N ASP A 183 -6.86 -26.22 12.52
CA ASP A 183 -7.46 -25.73 13.76
C ASP A 183 -7.65 -24.19 13.75
N SER A 184 -6.79 -23.45 13.05
CA SER A 184 -6.82 -21.97 12.96
C SER A 184 -7.62 -21.47 11.76
N LEU A 185 -7.86 -22.32 10.75
CA LEU A 185 -8.40 -21.94 9.44
C LEU A 185 -9.74 -21.20 9.52
N SER A 186 -10.67 -21.71 10.35
CA SER A 186 -11.98 -21.09 10.50
C SER A 186 -11.88 -19.65 11.02
N ARG A 187 -11.01 -19.40 11.99
CA ARG A 187 -10.78 -18.05 12.52
C ARG A 187 -10.14 -17.15 11.47
N THR A 188 -9.11 -17.62 10.80
CA THR A 188 -8.41 -16.86 9.75
C THR A 188 -9.37 -16.49 8.61
N ILE A 189 -10.19 -17.41 8.12
CA ILE A 189 -11.17 -17.11 7.08
C ILE A 189 -12.19 -16.08 7.55
N VAL A 190 -12.76 -16.23 8.73
CA VAL A 190 -13.77 -15.28 9.25
C VAL A 190 -13.17 -13.88 9.40
N THR A 191 -11.98 -13.74 9.98
CA THR A 191 -11.31 -12.44 10.13
C THR A 191 -10.97 -11.81 8.79
N SER A 192 -10.50 -12.60 7.83
CA SER A 192 -10.12 -12.11 6.50
C SER A 192 -11.34 -11.70 5.69
N VAL A 193 -12.41 -12.49 5.68
CA VAL A 193 -13.64 -12.17 4.96
C VAL A 193 -14.31 -10.92 5.54
N THR A 194 -14.41 -10.82 6.86
CA THR A 194 -15.01 -9.63 7.50
C THR A 194 -14.22 -8.37 7.19
N THR A 195 -12.90 -8.41 7.28
CA THR A 195 -12.04 -7.27 6.92
C THR A 195 -12.14 -6.96 5.42
N PHE A 196 -12.11 -7.97 4.56
CA PHE A 196 -12.26 -7.79 3.12
C PHE A 196 -13.56 -7.09 2.75
N ILE A 197 -14.69 -7.46 3.37
CA ILE A 197 -15.99 -6.81 3.14
C ILE A 197 -15.94 -5.33 3.54
N VAL A 198 -15.36 -5.00 4.71
CA VAL A 198 -15.23 -3.61 5.15
C VAL A 198 -14.40 -2.79 4.18
N VAL A 199 -13.25 -3.33 3.76
CA VAL A 199 -12.34 -2.64 2.83
C VAL A 199 -12.94 -2.56 1.43
N LEU A 200 -13.71 -3.56 0.99
CA LEU A 200 -14.45 -3.52 -0.27
C LEU A 200 -15.50 -2.40 -0.27
N ILE A 201 -16.25 -2.26 0.82
CA ILE A 201 -17.21 -1.14 0.97
C ILE A 201 -16.46 0.21 0.93
N LEU A 202 -15.32 0.30 1.60
CA LEU A 202 -14.48 1.48 1.57
C LEU A 202 -13.96 1.79 0.16
N TRP A 203 -13.59 0.78 -0.61
CA TRP A 203 -13.18 0.94 -1.99
C TRP A 203 -14.32 1.43 -2.90
N LEU A 204 -15.54 0.90 -2.71
CA LEU A 204 -16.71 1.26 -3.52
C LEU A 204 -17.27 2.64 -3.19
N PHE A 205 -17.23 3.05 -1.92
CA PHE A 205 -17.94 4.24 -1.42
C PHE A 205 -17.04 5.27 -0.73
N GLY A 206 -15.75 4.99 -0.53
CA GLY A 206 -14.85 5.83 0.26
C GLY A 206 -14.30 7.07 -0.45
N GLY A 207 -14.70 7.30 -1.71
CA GLY A 207 -14.18 8.42 -2.50
C GLY A 207 -12.73 8.23 -2.95
N GLU A 208 -12.25 9.17 -3.78
CA GLU A 208 -11.03 9.03 -4.56
C GLU A 208 -9.75 8.95 -3.74
N VAL A 209 -9.64 9.77 -2.70
CA VAL A 209 -8.44 9.84 -1.85
C VAL A 209 -8.17 8.51 -1.14
N ILE A 210 -9.24 7.79 -0.79
CA ILE A 210 -9.16 6.54 -0.01
C ILE A 210 -9.21 5.30 -0.93
N ASN A 211 -9.65 5.46 -2.17
CA ASN A 211 -9.87 4.35 -3.11
C ASN A 211 -8.62 3.48 -3.30
N LEU A 212 -7.47 4.07 -3.63
CA LEU A 212 -6.22 3.34 -3.81
C LEU A 212 -5.68 2.74 -2.51
N PHE A 213 -5.89 3.40 -1.38
CA PHE A 213 -5.59 2.83 -0.06
C PHE A 213 -6.43 1.57 0.19
N ALA A 214 -7.75 1.66 -0.04
CA ALA A 214 -8.66 0.54 0.12
C ALA A 214 -8.34 -0.60 -0.85
N PHE A 215 -7.99 -0.29 -2.10
CA PHE A 215 -7.53 -1.29 -3.07
C PHE A 215 -6.28 -2.01 -2.59
N ALA A 216 -5.26 -1.28 -2.09
CA ALA A 216 -4.05 -1.87 -1.52
C ALA A 216 -4.41 -2.83 -0.37
N MET A 217 -5.28 -2.39 0.54
CA MET A 217 -5.74 -3.20 1.67
C MET A 217 -6.50 -4.46 1.22
N MET A 218 -7.35 -4.37 0.19
CA MET A 218 -8.04 -5.56 -0.37
C MET A 218 -7.05 -6.60 -0.86
N VAL A 219 -6.07 -6.17 -1.65
CA VAL A 219 -4.99 -7.04 -2.15
C VAL A 219 -4.22 -7.62 -0.96
N GLY A 220 -3.83 -6.78 0.00
CA GLY A 220 -3.06 -7.17 1.18
C GLY A 220 -3.79 -8.20 2.06
N VAL A 221 -5.10 -8.07 2.24
CA VAL A 221 -5.90 -9.04 3.00
C VAL A 221 -5.91 -10.42 2.32
N ILE A 222 -6.12 -10.46 1.00
CA ILE A 222 -6.11 -11.73 0.24
C ILE A 222 -4.72 -12.36 0.29
N VAL A 223 -3.69 -11.59 -0.05
CA VAL A 223 -2.31 -12.07 -0.15
C VAL A 223 -1.77 -12.47 1.22
N GLY A 224 -2.05 -11.69 2.29
CA GLY A 224 -1.65 -11.98 3.66
C GLY A 224 -2.29 -13.24 4.23
N THR A 225 -3.57 -13.47 3.93
CA THR A 225 -4.25 -14.72 4.31
C THR A 225 -3.62 -15.93 3.61
N TYR A 226 -3.28 -15.78 2.34
CA TYR A 226 -2.57 -16.83 1.60
C TYR A 226 -1.17 -17.06 2.15
N SER A 227 -0.40 -16.02 2.39
CA SER A 227 1.01 -16.10 2.76
C SER A 227 1.23 -16.69 4.15
N SER A 228 0.34 -16.43 5.10
CA SER A 228 0.40 -17.01 6.45
C SER A 228 0.36 -18.54 6.42
N ILE A 229 -0.41 -19.12 5.52
CA ILE A 229 -0.58 -20.57 5.37
C ILE A 229 0.49 -21.16 4.43
N PHE A 230 0.67 -20.56 3.24
CA PHE A 230 1.43 -21.19 2.16
C PHE A 230 2.88 -20.69 2.02
N ILE A 231 3.26 -19.63 2.75
CA ILE A 231 4.64 -19.12 2.77
C ILE A 231 5.26 -19.27 4.15
N ALA A 232 4.62 -18.75 5.21
CA ALA A 232 5.17 -18.76 6.55
C ALA A 232 5.33 -20.18 7.09
N CYS A 233 4.26 -20.99 7.06
CA CYS A 233 4.29 -22.36 7.62
C CYS A 233 5.23 -23.31 6.88
N PRO A 234 5.24 -23.40 5.53
CA PRO A 234 6.18 -24.25 4.83
C PRO A 234 7.64 -23.84 5.01
N LEU A 235 7.91 -22.53 5.14
CA LEU A 235 9.27 -22.07 5.41
C LEU A 235 9.73 -22.48 6.81
N VAL A 236 8.89 -22.35 7.83
CA VAL A 236 9.17 -22.83 9.19
C VAL A 236 9.43 -24.33 9.18
N LEU A 237 8.60 -25.14 8.49
CA LEU A 237 8.80 -26.58 8.32
C LEU A 237 10.16 -26.89 7.72
N ARG A 238 10.50 -26.22 6.61
CA ARG A 238 11.77 -26.46 5.90
C ARG A 238 13.00 -26.07 6.73
N LEU A 239 12.92 -24.99 7.47
CA LEU A 239 14.01 -24.54 8.32
C LEU A 239 14.20 -25.47 9.52
N HIS A 240 13.10 -25.91 10.15
CA HIS A 240 13.15 -26.85 11.27
C HIS A 240 13.79 -28.19 10.88
N THR A 241 13.41 -28.76 9.72
CA THR A 241 13.99 -30.02 9.22
C THR A 241 15.48 -29.93 8.82
N LYS A 242 16.02 -28.76 8.59
CA LYS A 242 17.44 -28.56 8.31
C LYS A 242 18.31 -28.41 9.56
N THR A 243 17.68 -28.12 10.70
CA THR A 243 18.38 -27.85 11.97
C THR A 243 18.46 -29.10 12.86
N GLN A 244 17.72 -30.16 12.52
CA GLN A 244 17.83 -31.50 13.08
C GLN A 244 18.76 -32.38 12.23
#